data_63c15b58b5d08a2dc87dc74b668259cd
#
_entry.id   63c15b58b5d08a2dc87dc74b668259cd
#
_cell.length_a   1.000
_cell.length_b   1.000
_cell.length_c   1.000
_cell.angle_alpha   90.00
_cell.angle_beta   90.00
_cell.angle_gamma   90.00
#
_symmetry.space_group_name_H-M   'P 1'
#
loop_
_entity.id
_entity.type
_entity.pdbx_description
1 polymer ?
#
loop_
_entity_poly.entity_id
_entity_poly.type
_entity_poly.pdbx_seq_one_letter_code
_entity_poly.pdbx_strand_id
1 'polypeptide(L)'
;MTTHSKNLDKSGMRIIPLLTACVFVVGSGVIHGLIIDRWGSSDDLSHAAASLKQVPAEIGNWKSEESTISDAVLEIGEIDGYLSRVYTNQADGSMVNLMIVCGRPGPISVHTPDICFRGAGYQIAKQYERHHIASEPETSETGDAFFADFTKPGSAVTSNLRVFWTWSDGRQFFAPDNPRLACAGMPFLYKIYLTRAVERVGDAPETDNCLSFFRLAMPVLQSSLFSEQKSEN
;
A
#
# COMPACT_ATOMS: atom_id res chain seq x y z
N MET A 1 3.58 -35.72 -72.55
CA MET A 1 2.83 -34.63 -71.88
C MET A 1 2.90 -34.90 -70.38
N THR A 2 3.93 -34.37 -69.71
CA THR A 2 4.22 -34.61 -68.30
C THR A 2 3.84 -33.36 -67.52
N THR A 3 2.75 -33.43 -66.78
CA THR A 3 2.27 -32.40 -65.88
C THR A 3 3.07 -32.42 -64.60
N HIS A 4 3.93 -31.44 -64.41
CA HIS A 4 4.63 -31.17 -63.13
C HIS A 4 3.64 -30.51 -62.14
N SER A 5 3.13 -31.27 -61.21
CA SER A 5 2.39 -30.76 -60.05
C SER A 5 3.38 -30.07 -59.11
N LYS A 6 3.30 -28.77 -58.94
CA LYS A 6 4.00 -27.99 -57.92
C LYS A 6 3.36 -28.35 -56.58
N ASN A 7 4.02 -29.15 -55.78
CA ASN A 7 3.75 -29.28 -54.33
C ASN A 7 4.09 -27.94 -53.65
N LEU A 8 3.09 -27.11 -53.47
CA LEU A 8 3.20 -25.92 -52.61
C LEU A 8 3.51 -26.41 -51.19
N ASP A 9 4.64 -25.97 -50.66
CA ASP A 9 5.15 -26.32 -49.37
C ASP A 9 4.17 -25.89 -48.26
N LYS A 10 3.36 -26.83 -47.77
CA LYS A 10 2.39 -26.62 -46.67
C LYS A 10 3.07 -26.40 -45.30
N SER A 11 4.40 -26.53 -45.22
CA SER A 11 5.19 -26.32 -44.00
C SER A 11 5.28 -24.84 -43.64
N GLY A 12 5.52 -23.97 -44.62
CA GLY A 12 5.62 -22.50 -44.39
C GLY A 12 4.31 -21.89 -43.95
N MET A 13 3.17 -22.44 -44.38
CA MET A 13 1.83 -21.90 -44.02
C MET A 13 1.42 -22.19 -42.57
N ARG A 14 2.09 -23.09 -41.85
CA ARG A 14 1.86 -23.37 -40.43
C ARG A 14 2.78 -22.60 -39.50
N ILE A 15 3.90 -22.07 -39.99
CA ILE A 15 4.89 -21.32 -39.20
C ILE A 15 4.41 -19.87 -38.99
N ILE A 16 3.74 -19.27 -39.99
CA ILE A 16 3.27 -17.87 -39.90
C ILE A 16 2.32 -17.65 -38.71
N PRO A 17 1.23 -18.43 -38.50
CA PRO A 17 0.35 -18.22 -37.38
C PRO A 17 1.04 -18.46 -36.02
N LEU A 18 2.01 -19.37 -35.95
CA LEU A 18 2.80 -19.60 -34.74
C LEU A 18 3.68 -18.38 -34.43
N LEU A 19 4.39 -17.83 -35.41
CA LEU A 19 5.20 -16.63 -35.24
C LEU A 19 4.33 -15.42 -34.85
N THR A 20 3.17 -15.28 -35.47
CA THR A 20 2.21 -14.23 -35.13
C THR A 20 1.75 -14.36 -33.68
N ALA A 21 1.39 -15.55 -33.23
CA ALA A 21 1.01 -15.81 -31.85
C ALA A 21 2.15 -15.48 -30.86
N CYS A 22 3.38 -15.88 -31.17
CA CYS A 22 4.56 -15.53 -30.36
C CYS A 22 4.77 -14.03 -30.26
N VAL A 23 4.64 -13.29 -31.36
CA VAL A 23 4.75 -11.82 -31.37
C VAL A 23 3.68 -11.17 -30.50
N PHE A 24 2.43 -11.66 -30.56
CA PHE A 24 1.36 -11.15 -29.70
C PHE A 24 1.61 -11.44 -28.22
N VAL A 25 2.07 -12.64 -27.87
CA VAL A 25 2.38 -13.01 -26.50
C VAL A 25 3.52 -12.16 -25.93
N VAL A 26 4.62 -12.05 -26.68
CA VAL A 26 5.78 -11.23 -26.27
C VAL A 26 5.39 -9.76 -26.20
N GLY A 27 4.71 -9.24 -27.24
CA GLY A 27 4.26 -7.85 -27.25
C GLY A 27 3.31 -7.51 -26.11
N SER A 28 2.35 -8.41 -25.82
CA SER A 28 1.45 -8.27 -24.66
C SER A 28 2.23 -8.29 -23.34
N GLY A 29 3.22 -9.20 -23.21
CA GLY A 29 4.07 -9.26 -22.02
C GLY A 29 4.90 -8.01 -21.80
N VAL A 30 5.47 -7.45 -22.87
CA VAL A 30 6.22 -6.17 -22.82
C VAL A 30 5.29 -5.02 -22.46
N ILE A 31 4.15 -4.88 -23.12
CA ILE A 31 3.18 -3.81 -22.84
C ILE A 31 2.68 -3.93 -21.39
N HIS A 32 2.35 -5.13 -20.94
CA HIS A 32 1.94 -5.35 -19.56
C HIS A 32 3.07 -4.97 -18.58
N GLY A 33 4.31 -5.36 -18.88
CA GLY A 33 5.48 -5.00 -18.05
C GLY A 33 5.71 -3.50 -17.95
N LEU A 34 5.47 -2.75 -19.03
CA LEU A 34 5.55 -1.28 -19.05
C LEU A 34 4.40 -0.65 -18.24
N ILE A 35 3.17 -1.18 -18.38
CA ILE A 35 2.00 -0.66 -17.66
C ILE A 35 2.13 -0.84 -16.14
N ILE A 36 2.70 -1.95 -15.69
CA ILE A 36 2.89 -2.23 -14.25
C ILE A 36 4.24 -1.74 -13.73
N ASP A 37 4.98 -0.98 -14.54
CA ASP A 37 6.32 -0.47 -14.26
C ASP A 37 7.31 -1.54 -13.74
N ARG A 38 7.24 -2.74 -14.33
CA ARG A 38 8.08 -3.89 -13.93
C ARG A 38 9.57 -3.60 -14.10
N TRP A 39 9.92 -2.69 -15.00
CA TRP A 39 11.29 -2.28 -15.35
C TRP A 39 11.56 -0.80 -15.06
N GLY A 40 10.67 -0.14 -14.26
CA GLY A 40 10.82 1.26 -13.88
C GLY A 40 12.08 1.52 -13.08
N SER A 41 12.45 2.79 -12.99
CA SER A 41 13.71 3.20 -12.36
C SER A 41 13.79 2.73 -10.90
N SER A 42 14.80 1.98 -10.57
CA SER A 42 15.09 1.58 -9.20
C SER A 42 15.42 2.79 -8.29
N ASP A 43 15.67 3.95 -8.87
CA ASP A 43 16.11 5.16 -8.17
C ASP A 43 14.96 5.79 -7.38
N ASP A 44 13.78 5.99 -8.00
CA ASP A 44 12.61 6.56 -7.31
C ASP A 44 12.16 5.68 -6.14
N LEU A 45 12.11 4.36 -6.35
CA LEU A 45 11.78 3.41 -5.30
C LEU A 45 12.81 3.41 -4.17
N SER A 46 14.10 3.45 -4.52
CA SER A 46 15.17 3.50 -3.53
C SER A 46 15.15 4.79 -2.71
N HIS A 47 14.87 5.91 -3.36
CA HIS A 47 14.68 7.20 -2.69
C HIS A 47 13.46 7.20 -1.78
N ALA A 48 12.33 6.69 -2.27
CA ALA A 48 11.11 6.57 -1.47
C ALA A 48 11.32 5.67 -0.24
N ALA A 49 11.98 4.53 -0.38
CA ALA A 49 12.31 3.66 0.75
C ALA A 49 13.24 4.35 1.75
N ALA A 50 14.23 5.13 1.28
CA ALA A 50 15.15 5.87 2.15
C ALA A 50 14.44 7.01 2.91
N SER A 51 13.42 7.64 2.34
CA SER A 51 12.65 8.73 2.95
C SER A 51 11.87 8.29 4.20
N LEU A 52 11.59 7.00 4.36
CA LEU A 52 10.96 6.46 5.57
C LEU A 52 11.75 6.77 6.85
N LYS A 53 13.07 6.90 6.74
CA LYS A 53 13.96 7.25 7.88
C LYS A 53 13.80 8.70 8.34
N GLN A 54 13.18 9.56 7.52
CA GLN A 54 12.95 10.96 7.84
C GLN A 54 11.71 11.17 8.71
N VAL A 55 10.83 10.16 8.81
CA VAL A 55 9.66 10.24 9.70
C VAL A 55 10.13 10.36 11.14
N PRO A 56 9.75 11.43 11.87
CA PRO A 56 10.27 11.69 13.20
C PRO A 56 9.76 10.66 14.22
N ALA A 57 10.58 10.42 15.24
CA ALA A 57 10.21 9.56 16.38
C ALA A 57 9.21 10.23 17.33
N GLU A 58 9.05 11.55 17.26
CA GLU A 58 8.13 12.34 18.06
C GLU A 58 7.20 13.14 17.14
N ILE A 59 5.88 13.04 17.37
CA ILE A 59 4.85 13.79 16.65
C ILE A 59 3.90 14.42 17.68
N GLY A 60 3.99 15.74 17.89
CA GLY A 60 3.27 16.41 18.96
C GLY A 60 3.60 15.80 20.33
N ASN A 61 2.57 15.38 21.06
CA ASN A 61 2.72 14.71 22.35
C ASN A 61 2.96 13.19 22.27
N TRP A 62 3.17 12.65 21.06
CA TRP A 62 3.38 11.24 20.84
C TRP A 62 4.86 10.93 20.68
N LYS A 63 5.34 9.94 21.46
CA LYS A 63 6.71 9.42 21.36
C LYS A 63 6.67 7.98 20.91
N SER A 64 7.58 7.60 20.03
CA SER A 64 7.59 6.26 19.48
C SER A 64 8.76 5.39 19.95
N GLU A 65 8.48 4.10 19.94
CA GLU A 65 9.47 3.03 19.99
C GLU A 65 9.43 2.25 18.68
N GLU A 66 10.60 1.84 18.19
CA GLU A 66 10.68 1.04 16.96
C GLU A 66 10.16 -0.37 17.21
N SER A 67 9.44 -0.91 16.26
CA SER A 67 9.05 -2.31 16.22
C SER A 67 9.51 -2.94 14.90
N THR A 68 9.66 -4.25 14.88
CA THR A 68 10.16 -4.97 13.71
C THR A 68 9.05 -5.73 13.02
N ILE A 69 9.14 -5.81 11.71
CA ILE A 69 8.34 -6.71 10.88
C ILE A 69 9.18 -7.95 10.60
N SER A 70 8.58 -9.14 10.63
CA SER A 70 9.32 -10.37 10.34
C SER A 70 9.75 -10.45 8.88
N ASP A 71 10.93 -11.05 8.64
CA ASP A 71 11.48 -11.20 7.29
C ASP A 71 10.50 -11.92 6.34
N ALA A 72 9.75 -12.90 6.85
CA ALA A 72 8.73 -13.60 6.07
C ALA A 72 7.62 -12.67 5.56
N VAL A 73 7.22 -11.66 6.35
CA VAL A 73 6.21 -10.67 5.91
C VAL A 73 6.81 -9.71 4.88
N LEU A 74 8.08 -9.33 5.04
CA LEU A 74 8.79 -8.48 4.09
C LEU A 74 8.93 -9.16 2.73
N GLU A 75 9.30 -10.43 2.73
CA GLU A 75 9.48 -11.23 1.51
C GLU A 75 8.14 -11.48 0.80
N ILE A 76 7.10 -11.92 1.52
CA ILE A 76 5.77 -12.17 0.95
C ILE A 76 5.14 -10.88 0.41
N GLY A 77 5.37 -9.75 1.08
CA GLY A 77 4.86 -8.44 0.68
C GLY A 77 5.65 -7.76 -0.43
N GLU A 78 6.80 -8.32 -0.83
CA GLU A 78 7.75 -7.69 -1.77
C GLU A 78 8.04 -6.24 -1.33
N ILE A 79 8.39 -6.07 -0.03
CA ILE A 79 8.57 -4.77 0.61
C ILE A 79 10.03 -4.34 0.46
N ASP A 80 10.27 -3.23 -0.23
CA ASP A 80 11.62 -2.65 -0.45
C ASP A 80 12.07 -1.78 0.72
N GLY A 81 11.14 -1.21 1.47
CA GLY A 81 11.41 -0.44 2.67
C GLY A 81 10.22 -0.39 3.62
N TYR A 82 10.48 -0.29 4.92
CA TYR A 82 9.42 -0.12 5.89
C TYR A 82 9.83 0.75 7.08
N LEU A 83 8.81 1.30 7.74
CA LEU A 83 8.86 1.89 9.06
C LEU A 83 7.79 1.21 9.91
N SER A 84 8.13 0.76 11.10
CA SER A 84 7.17 0.25 12.08
C SER A 84 7.49 0.84 13.45
N ARG A 85 6.54 1.58 14.05
CA ARG A 85 6.69 2.25 15.33
C ARG A 85 5.40 2.22 16.13
N VAL A 86 5.53 2.01 17.43
CA VAL A 86 4.44 2.19 18.38
C VAL A 86 4.56 3.58 18.98
N TYR A 87 3.63 4.47 18.68
CA TYR A 87 3.53 5.80 19.26
C TYR A 87 2.67 5.77 20.51
N THR A 88 3.19 6.33 21.60
CA THR A 88 2.49 6.46 22.88
C THR A 88 2.25 7.93 23.18
N ASN A 89 0.99 8.29 23.42
CA ASN A 89 0.60 9.63 23.84
C ASN A 89 1.05 9.86 25.27
N GLN A 90 1.85 10.91 25.47
CA GLN A 90 2.43 11.22 26.79
C GLN A 90 1.39 11.84 27.76
N ALA A 91 0.22 12.24 27.28
CA ALA A 91 -0.83 12.83 28.11
C ALA A 91 -1.75 11.75 28.72
N ASP A 92 -2.10 10.70 28.00
CA ASP A 92 -3.09 9.71 28.41
C ASP A 92 -2.61 8.25 28.32
N GLY A 93 -1.40 8.02 27.80
CA GLY A 93 -0.82 6.67 27.63
C GLY A 93 -1.45 5.84 26.50
N SER A 94 -2.31 6.42 25.67
CA SER A 94 -2.87 5.71 24.53
C SER A 94 -1.78 5.36 23.52
N MET A 95 -1.94 4.21 22.84
CA MET A 95 -0.96 3.69 21.90
C MET A 95 -1.56 3.51 20.52
N VAL A 96 -0.79 3.89 19.48
CA VAL A 96 -1.09 3.65 18.07
C VAL A 96 0.14 3.05 17.40
N ASN A 97 -0.03 1.95 16.69
CA ASN A 97 1.02 1.40 15.86
C ASN A 97 0.90 2.03 14.46
N LEU A 98 1.94 2.76 14.05
CA LEU A 98 2.13 3.26 12.69
C LEU A 98 3.06 2.31 11.95
N MET A 99 2.56 1.73 10.87
CA MET A 99 3.36 0.94 9.94
C MET A 99 3.26 1.55 8.55
N ILE A 100 4.40 1.83 7.94
CA ILE A 100 4.50 2.29 6.57
C ILE A 100 5.35 1.28 5.81
N VAL A 101 4.84 0.78 4.71
CA VAL A 101 5.59 -0.06 3.79
C VAL A 101 5.74 0.66 2.46
N CYS A 102 6.88 0.48 1.82
CA CYS A 102 7.21 1.03 0.51
C CYS A 102 7.65 -0.10 -0.40
N GLY A 103 7.19 -0.06 -1.64
CA GLY A 103 7.55 -1.06 -2.64
C GLY A 103 6.90 -0.76 -3.99
N ARG A 104 6.97 -1.72 -4.88
CA ARG A 104 6.34 -1.63 -6.19
C ARG A 104 4.81 -1.63 -6.08
N PRO A 105 4.10 -0.87 -6.93
CA PRO A 105 2.64 -0.74 -6.85
C PRO A 105 1.88 -2.06 -6.92
N GLY A 106 2.34 -3.01 -7.73
CA GLY A 106 1.69 -4.31 -7.90
C GLY A 106 1.47 -5.05 -6.57
N PRO A 107 2.53 -5.44 -5.85
CA PRO A 107 2.43 -6.09 -4.54
C PRO A 107 1.78 -5.21 -3.48
N ILE A 108 2.24 -3.95 -3.34
CA ILE A 108 1.81 -3.06 -2.26
C ILE A 108 0.30 -2.73 -2.34
N SER A 109 -0.27 -2.65 -3.55
CA SER A 109 -1.69 -2.32 -3.70
C SER A 109 -2.65 -3.42 -3.27
N VAL A 110 -2.24 -4.69 -3.30
CA VAL A 110 -3.17 -5.84 -3.17
C VAL A 110 -3.26 -6.46 -1.77
N HIS A 111 -2.27 -6.26 -0.91
CA HIS A 111 -2.24 -6.82 0.45
C HIS A 111 -3.01 -5.90 1.41
N THR A 112 -4.34 -5.93 1.37
CA THR A 112 -5.20 -5.11 2.24
C THR A 112 -5.44 -5.77 3.61
N PRO A 113 -5.77 -5.01 4.67
CA PRO A 113 -5.98 -5.55 6.02
C PRO A 113 -7.03 -6.66 6.08
N ASP A 114 -8.11 -6.54 5.31
CA ASP A 114 -9.18 -7.52 5.24
C ASP A 114 -8.73 -8.89 4.70
N ILE A 115 -7.63 -8.93 3.94
CA ILE A 115 -6.99 -10.18 3.48
C ILE A 115 -5.95 -10.64 4.50
N CYS A 116 -5.02 -9.77 4.91
CA CYS A 116 -3.89 -10.12 5.75
C CYS A 116 -4.30 -10.51 7.18
N PHE A 117 -5.24 -9.78 7.79
CA PHE A 117 -5.68 -10.08 9.15
C PHE A 117 -6.52 -11.36 9.24
N ARG A 118 -7.20 -11.75 8.16
CA ARG A 118 -7.87 -13.07 8.12
C ARG A 118 -6.86 -14.22 8.27
N GLY A 119 -5.71 -14.12 7.61
CA GLY A 119 -4.63 -15.09 7.77
C GLY A 119 -4.10 -15.19 9.21
N ALA A 120 -4.18 -14.12 9.98
CA ALA A 120 -3.84 -14.07 11.40
C ALA A 120 -5.01 -14.45 12.34
N GLY A 121 -6.16 -14.87 11.80
CA GLY A 121 -7.34 -15.31 12.55
C GLY A 121 -8.29 -14.19 12.97
N TYR A 122 -8.10 -12.98 12.47
CA TYR A 122 -9.05 -11.88 12.66
C TYR A 122 -10.20 -11.96 11.66
N GLN A 123 -11.36 -11.47 12.09
CA GLN A 123 -12.54 -11.30 11.26
C GLN A 123 -12.90 -9.81 11.24
N ILE A 124 -13.31 -9.32 10.09
CA ILE A 124 -13.82 -7.94 9.98
C ILE A 124 -15.16 -7.86 10.69
N ALA A 125 -15.31 -6.94 11.63
CA ALA A 125 -16.52 -6.79 12.42
C ALA A 125 -17.65 -6.12 11.63
N LYS A 126 -17.30 -5.19 10.73
CA LYS A 126 -18.18 -4.50 9.80
C LYS A 126 -17.41 -4.23 8.52
N GLN A 127 -18.07 -4.18 7.36
CA GLN A 127 -17.44 -3.79 6.10
C GLN A 127 -16.71 -2.46 6.28
N TYR A 128 -15.49 -2.35 5.71
CA TYR A 128 -14.70 -1.13 5.79
C TYR A 128 -15.39 0.04 5.10
N GLU A 129 -15.15 1.22 5.63
CA GLU A 129 -15.69 2.48 5.13
C GLU A 129 -14.53 3.41 4.74
N ARG A 130 -14.78 4.29 3.77
CA ARG A 130 -13.83 5.35 3.41
C ARG A 130 -14.13 6.57 4.25
N HIS A 131 -13.09 7.13 4.87
CA HIS A 131 -13.14 8.36 5.62
C HIS A 131 -12.27 9.40 4.93
N HIS A 132 -12.82 10.61 4.78
CA HIS A 132 -12.04 11.77 4.41
C HIS A 132 -11.43 12.37 5.69
N ILE A 133 -10.12 12.53 5.70
CA ILE A 133 -9.36 12.94 6.86
C ILE A 133 -8.75 14.31 6.57
N ALA A 134 -9.13 15.32 7.36
CA ALA A 134 -8.45 16.61 7.40
C ALA A 134 -7.33 16.56 8.43
N SER A 135 -6.20 17.23 8.16
CA SER A 135 -5.07 17.34 9.09
C SER A 135 -5.41 18.21 10.31
N GLU A 136 -4.63 18.05 11.38
CA GLU A 136 -4.62 18.97 12.53
C GLU A 136 -3.20 19.53 12.74
N PRO A 137 -3.01 20.87 12.87
CA PRO A 137 -4.04 21.89 12.67
C PRO A 137 -4.63 21.86 11.25
N GLU A 138 -5.85 22.41 11.07
CA GLU A 138 -6.48 22.50 9.74
C GLU A 138 -5.55 23.25 8.77
N THR A 139 -4.73 22.49 8.08
CA THR A 139 -3.99 22.92 6.90
C THR A 139 -4.80 22.52 5.67
N SER A 140 -4.38 22.92 4.48
CA SER A 140 -5.03 22.48 3.24
C SER A 140 -4.84 20.98 2.95
N GLU A 141 -4.18 20.25 3.83
CA GLU A 141 -3.78 18.86 3.65
C GLU A 141 -4.91 17.95 4.08
N THR A 142 -5.40 17.21 3.11
CA THR A 142 -6.48 16.24 3.30
C THR A 142 -6.12 14.93 2.61
N GLY A 143 -6.76 13.87 2.99
CA GLY A 143 -6.58 12.57 2.36
C GLY A 143 -7.70 11.62 2.67
N ASP A 144 -7.80 10.56 1.90
CA ASP A 144 -8.75 9.51 2.14
C ASP A 144 -8.06 8.30 2.76
N ALA A 145 -8.72 7.67 3.71
CA ALA A 145 -8.30 6.40 4.29
C ALA A 145 -9.50 5.46 4.41
N PHE A 146 -9.25 4.18 4.31
CA PHE A 146 -10.21 3.18 4.75
C PHE A 146 -10.09 2.97 6.26
N PHE A 147 -11.21 2.56 6.84
CA PHE A 147 -11.34 2.26 8.25
C PHE A 147 -12.12 0.96 8.43
N ALA A 148 -11.65 0.12 9.34
CA ALA A 148 -12.39 -1.05 9.80
C ALA A 148 -12.00 -1.47 11.21
N ASP A 149 -12.94 -2.10 11.91
CA ASP A 149 -12.69 -2.83 13.13
C ASP A 149 -12.59 -4.34 12.83
N PHE A 150 -11.62 -4.97 13.47
CA PHE A 150 -11.36 -6.40 13.38
C PHE A 150 -11.48 -7.05 14.76
N THR A 151 -11.99 -8.26 14.79
CA THR A 151 -12.11 -9.05 16.03
C THR A 151 -11.46 -10.42 15.84
N LYS A 152 -10.73 -10.88 16.85
CA LYS A 152 -10.16 -12.22 16.91
C LYS A 152 -10.68 -12.90 18.16
N PRO A 153 -11.56 -13.92 18.03
CA PRO A 153 -12.01 -14.71 19.15
C PRO A 153 -10.81 -15.42 19.81
N GLY A 154 -10.66 -15.25 21.10
CA GLY A 154 -9.65 -15.95 21.92
C GLY A 154 -10.30 -16.93 22.87
N SER A 155 -9.50 -17.83 23.45
CA SER A 155 -9.97 -18.78 24.45
C SER A 155 -10.36 -18.12 25.78
N ALA A 156 -9.74 -17.00 26.13
CA ALA A 156 -9.97 -16.26 27.38
C ALA A 156 -10.44 -14.82 27.13
N VAL A 157 -9.89 -14.14 26.14
CA VAL A 157 -10.20 -12.75 25.84
C VAL A 157 -10.28 -12.56 24.32
N THR A 158 -11.29 -11.83 23.87
CA THR A 158 -11.40 -11.37 22.46
C THR A 158 -10.43 -10.23 22.23
N SER A 159 -9.64 -10.30 21.17
CA SER A 159 -8.76 -9.22 20.76
C SER A 159 -9.43 -8.42 19.63
N ASN A 160 -9.62 -7.14 19.86
CA ASN A 160 -10.19 -6.23 18.88
C ASN A 160 -9.15 -5.21 18.42
N LEU A 161 -9.11 -4.95 17.13
CA LEU A 161 -8.22 -3.98 16.50
C LEU A 161 -9.02 -3.00 15.67
N ARG A 162 -8.69 -1.73 15.79
CA ARG A 162 -9.12 -0.67 14.90
C ARG A 162 -8.01 -0.36 13.94
N VAL A 163 -8.30 -0.32 12.65
CA VAL A 163 -7.31 -0.15 11.60
C VAL A 163 -7.77 0.92 10.63
N PHE A 164 -6.91 1.94 10.43
CA PHE A 164 -6.97 2.83 9.29
C PHE A 164 -5.89 2.46 8.31
N TRP A 165 -6.16 2.55 7.00
CA TRP A 165 -5.13 2.39 5.99
C TRP A 165 -5.38 3.27 4.78
N THR A 166 -4.29 3.71 4.20
CA THR A 166 -4.27 4.56 3.00
C THR A 166 -3.06 4.24 2.16
N TRP A 167 -3.06 4.70 0.93
CA TRP A 167 -1.90 4.66 0.05
C TRP A 167 -1.40 6.07 -0.25
N SER A 168 -0.16 6.17 -0.71
CA SER A 168 0.41 7.41 -1.21
C SER A 168 1.42 7.14 -2.31
N ASP A 169 1.38 7.97 -3.33
CA ASP A 169 2.34 8.04 -4.44
C ASP A 169 3.49 9.03 -4.17
N GLY A 170 3.61 9.52 -2.92
CA GLY A 170 4.54 10.58 -2.55
C GLY A 170 4.05 12.00 -2.89
N ARG A 171 2.73 12.19 -3.14
CA ARG A 171 2.10 13.49 -3.43
C ARG A 171 0.81 13.70 -2.65
N GLN A 172 0.04 12.64 -2.45
CA GLN A 172 -1.25 12.67 -1.76
C GLN A 172 -1.53 11.35 -1.04
N PHE A 173 -2.45 11.40 -0.07
CA PHE A 173 -3.02 10.21 0.55
C PHE A 173 -4.35 9.88 -0.11
N PHE A 174 -4.54 8.62 -0.49
CA PHE A 174 -5.75 8.20 -1.20
C PHE A 174 -6.15 6.76 -0.84
N ALA A 175 -7.44 6.48 -0.94
CA ALA A 175 -8.02 5.17 -0.65
C ALA A 175 -8.97 4.75 -1.80
N PRO A 176 -8.49 4.21 -2.91
CA PRO A 176 -9.30 3.89 -4.08
C PRO A 176 -10.04 2.57 -3.90
N ASP A 177 -11.21 2.43 -4.54
CA ASP A 177 -11.99 1.17 -4.52
C ASP A 177 -11.25 0.02 -5.20
N ASN A 178 -10.44 0.32 -6.21
CA ASN A 178 -9.58 -0.64 -6.89
C ASN A 178 -8.13 -0.17 -6.87
N PRO A 179 -7.38 -0.45 -5.77
CA PRO A 179 -6.00 0.01 -5.62
C PRO A 179 -5.08 -0.51 -6.74
N ARG A 180 -5.33 -1.73 -7.22
CA ARG A 180 -4.52 -2.34 -8.27
C ARG A 180 -4.57 -1.57 -9.59
N LEU A 181 -5.73 -1.05 -9.95
CA LEU A 181 -5.88 -0.23 -11.15
C LEU A 181 -5.44 1.22 -10.92
N ALA A 182 -5.82 1.79 -9.77
CA ALA A 182 -5.50 3.17 -9.45
C ALA A 182 -3.99 3.44 -9.30
N CYS A 183 -3.24 2.44 -8.81
CA CYS A 183 -1.79 2.56 -8.60
C CYS A 183 -0.96 2.01 -9.77
N ALA A 184 -1.60 1.51 -10.84
CA ALA A 184 -0.87 0.98 -11.99
C ALA A 184 -0.01 2.07 -12.66
N GLY A 185 1.25 1.75 -12.93
CA GLY A 185 2.19 2.68 -13.59
C GLY A 185 2.84 3.72 -12.67
N MET A 186 2.56 3.71 -11.36
CA MET A 186 3.30 4.52 -10.41
C MET A 186 4.72 3.96 -10.22
N PRO A 187 5.76 4.80 -10.01
CA PRO A 187 7.13 4.34 -9.85
C PRO A 187 7.36 3.61 -8.51
N PHE A 188 6.64 3.98 -7.49
CA PHE A 188 6.60 3.35 -6.16
C PHE A 188 5.24 3.58 -5.51
N LEU A 189 5.01 2.90 -4.39
CA LEU A 189 3.80 3.08 -3.59
C LEU A 189 4.14 2.93 -2.11
N TYR A 190 3.71 3.90 -1.33
CA TYR A 190 3.60 3.76 0.12
C TYR A 190 2.24 3.19 0.48
N LYS A 191 2.21 2.38 1.52
CA LYS A 191 0.99 1.97 2.19
C LYS A 191 1.14 2.20 3.68
N ILE A 192 0.25 2.98 4.23
CA ILE A 192 0.28 3.44 5.61
C ILE A 192 -0.83 2.74 6.37
N TYR A 193 -0.48 2.16 7.51
CA TYR A 193 -1.41 1.54 8.44
C TYR A 193 -1.29 2.21 9.80
N LEU A 194 -2.43 2.53 10.39
CA LEU A 194 -2.53 2.89 11.78
C LEU A 194 -3.42 1.86 12.48
N THR A 195 -2.88 1.23 13.51
CA THR A 195 -3.56 0.13 14.20
C THR A 195 -3.55 0.39 15.69
N ARG A 196 -4.70 0.16 16.33
CA ARG A 196 -4.89 0.30 17.76
C ARG A 196 -5.75 -0.84 18.30
N ALA A 197 -5.39 -1.34 19.49
CA ALA A 197 -6.28 -2.21 20.26
C ALA A 197 -7.46 -1.39 20.80
N VAL A 198 -8.69 -1.93 20.69
CA VAL A 198 -9.91 -1.31 21.21
C VAL A 198 -10.68 -2.30 22.08
N GLU A 199 -11.40 -1.78 23.08
CA GLU A 199 -12.20 -2.64 23.95
C GLU A 199 -13.46 -3.14 23.23
N ARG A 200 -14.07 -2.27 22.42
CA ARG A 200 -15.29 -2.56 21.67
C ARG A 200 -15.13 -2.23 20.21
N VAL A 201 -15.77 -3.03 19.35
CA VAL A 201 -15.87 -2.78 17.91
C VAL A 201 -17.15 -1.99 17.62
N GLY A 202 -17.12 -1.20 16.53
CA GLY A 202 -18.28 -0.47 16.05
C GLY A 202 -18.50 0.91 16.67
N ASP A 203 -17.66 1.34 17.61
CA ASP A 203 -17.68 2.71 18.11
C ASP A 203 -17.27 3.69 16.98
N ALA A 204 -17.89 4.87 16.97
CA ALA A 204 -17.61 5.90 15.98
C ALA A 204 -16.12 6.30 16.00
N PRO A 205 -15.47 6.42 14.84
CA PRO A 205 -14.03 6.69 14.79
C PRO A 205 -13.65 8.13 15.11
N GLU A 206 -14.60 9.08 15.09
CA GLU A 206 -14.36 10.53 15.18
C GLU A 206 -13.69 10.93 16.50
N THR A 207 -13.95 10.23 17.58
CA THR A 207 -13.37 10.47 18.91
C THR A 207 -12.23 9.51 19.25
N ASP A 208 -11.79 8.71 18.29
CA ASP A 208 -10.76 7.70 18.51
C ASP A 208 -9.35 8.31 18.43
N ASN A 209 -8.50 7.93 19.38
CA ASN A 209 -7.10 8.39 19.44
C ASN A 209 -6.29 7.99 18.20
N CYS A 210 -6.67 6.91 17.49
CA CYS A 210 -6.03 6.52 16.25
C CYS A 210 -6.29 7.55 15.14
N LEU A 211 -7.54 8.02 15.02
CA LEU A 211 -7.89 9.05 14.04
C LEU A 211 -7.28 10.40 14.43
N SER A 212 -7.30 10.77 15.72
CA SER A 212 -6.66 11.99 16.20
C SER A 212 -5.16 11.99 15.93
N PHE A 213 -4.49 10.87 16.19
CA PHE A 213 -3.08 10.72 15.83
C PHE A 213 -2.85 10.81 14.31
N PHE A 214 -3.72 10.21 13.52
CA PHE A 214 -3.58 10.24 12.05
C PHE A 214 -3.67 11.68 11.52
N ARG A 215 -4.65 12.46 11.99
CA ARG A 215 -4.80 13.89 11.62
C ARG A 215 -3.55 14.71 11.94
N LEU A 216 -2.96 14.46 13.12
CA LEU A 216 -1.73 15.11 13.54
C LEU A 216 -0.50 14.63 12.74
N ALA A 217 -0.47 13.36 12.39
CA ALA A 217 0.66 12.75 11.67
C ALA A 217 0.67 13.09 10.18
N MET A 218 -0.47 13.34 9.54
CA MET A 218 -0.57 13.58 8.09
C MET A 218 0.42 14.64 7.58
N PRO A 219 0.46 15.89 8.10
CA PRO A 219 1.39 16.90 7.61
C PRO A 219 2.86 16.51 7.84
N VAL A 220 3.13 15.79 8.93
CA VAL A 220 4.47 15.30 9.24
C VAL A 220 4.90 14.21 8.25
N LEU A 221 4.02 13.26 7.96
CA LEU A 221 4.27 12.22 6.96
C LEU A 221 4.43 12.82 5.57
N GLN A 222 3.64 13.83 5.24
CA GLN A 222 3.74 14.55 3.99
C GLN A 222 5.10 15.23 3.82
N SER A 223 5.54 15.97 4.83
CA SER A 223 6.86 16.63 4.79
C SER A 223 8.02 15.64 4.78
N SER A 224 7.83 14.43 5.31
CA SER A 224 8.89 13.41 5.37
C SER A 224 8.95 12.53 4.13
N LEU A 225 7.80 12.22 3.52
CA LEU A 225 7.68 11.21 2.47
C LEU A 225 7.48 11.80 1.07
N PHE A 226 6.94 13.05 1.00
CA PHE A 226 6.67 13.65 -0.29
C PHE A 226 7.90 14.44 -0.74
N SER A 227 8.40 14.10 -1.91
CA SER A 227 9.46 14.88 -2.54
C SER A 227 8.92 16.27 -2.87
N GLU A 228 9.61 17.31 -2.41
CA GLU A 228 9.38 18.64 -2.98
C GLU A 228 9.52 18.53 -4.49
N GLN A 229 8.44 18.85 -5.22
CA GLN A 229 8.55 19.07 -6.65
C GLN A 229 9.53 20.23 -6.81
N LYS A 230 10.79 19.94 -7.16
CA LYS A 230 11.63 20.93 -7.82
C LYS A 230 10.83 21.36 -9.03
N SER A 231 10.20 22.52 -8.94
CA SER A 231 9.64 23.22 -10.08
C SER A 231 10.81 23.43 -11.05
N GLU A 232 10.93 22.58 -12.04
CA GLU A 232 11.69 22.91 -13.25
C GLU A 232 10.96 24.07 -13.92
N ASN A 233 11.47 25.28 -13.67
CA ASN A 233 11.23 26.46 -14.49
C ASN A 233 12.18 26.47 -15.66
#